data_b6c29b69f530e945d7665921084b470b
#
_entry.id   b6c29b69f530e945d7665921084b470b
#
_cell.length_a   1.000
_cell.length_b   1.000
_cell.length_c   1.000
_cell.angle_alpha   90.00
_cell.angle_beta   90.00
_cell.angle_gamma   90.00
#
_symmetry.space_group_name_H-M   'P 1'
#
loop_
_entity.id
_entity.type
_entity.pdbx_description
1 polymer ?
#
loop_
_entity_poly.entity_id
_entity_poly.type
_entity_poly.pdbx_seq_one_letter_code
_entity_poly.pdbx_strand_id
1 'polypeptide(L)'
;MQQTLHRVLVLNEGHFDYGTMTQTVPVTIGSYDPSTSQYQTVATISGARFATCILIDGQFIYVAADSFLLKYDKDSYQLLNAQIVKGIRKIAVWNNQLLISRGEYGITYNSYFQVYDKNDLHFVYELNTGNGPAYASEGIVVKNDSAYIAVNNGFDWGNEVGYVGVVDLNNHSYTRQIDLGSNGHNPENIIYDANKIVTVNNKDYSGSSVSEIDMTSNSTITTNLATTNGCTGSAYINGDVVFQTPADNFISKFHTSSQSYDSVFINRSIYGMAHLPLTNQLFVSETDYTSYGIIYVYTPNGQLTDAFCAGVAPGNFAFDVRNSSDVNNVNGRNFSVNVFPNPSHENLTIQSVSLIRSLKIINAIGQIILSENNVDANSTLVDINQLASGNYFVSVVTDNGEQSIKISKK
;
A
#
# COMPACT_ATOMS: atom_id res chain seq x y z
N MET A 1 1.59 18.21 21.91
CA MET A 1 1.61 16.74 22.07
C MET A 1 2.48 16.19 20.95
N GLN A 2 3.41 15.31 21.27
CA GLN A 2 4.27 14.68 20.27
C GLN A 2 3.46 13.58 19.56
N GLN A 3 3.50 13.55 18.23
CA GLN A 3 2.89 12.46 17.47
C GLN A 3 3.84 11.28 17.39
N THR A 4 3.29 10.07 17.43
CA THR A 4 4.04 8.82 17.29
C THR A 4 3.34 7.88 16.32
N LEU A 5 4.12 7.09 15.60
CA LEU A 5 3.60 5.99 14.78
C LEU A 5 3.14 4.86 15.71
N HIS A 6 1.84 4.60 15.73
CA HIS A 6 1.23 3.54 16.53
C HIS A 6 1.19 2.21 15.78
N ARG A 7 0.76 2.23 14.51
CA ARG A 7 0.70 1.04 13.65
C ARG A 7 1.02 1.39 12.21
N VAL A 8 1.61 0.43 11.50
CA VAL A 8 1.64 0.42 10.03
C VAL A 8 0.62 -0.58 9.54
N LEU A 9 -0.41 -0.12 8.86
CA LEU A 9 -1.37 -1.01 8.20
C LEU A 9 -0.87 -1.32 6.79
N VAL A 10 -0.89 -2.60 6.45
CA VAL A 10 -0.47 -3.12 5.15
C VAL A 10 -1.65 -3.80 4.48
N LEU A 11 -2.07 -3.31 3.34
CA LEU A 11 -3.07 -3.96 2.50
C LEU A 11 -2.36 -4.96 1.58
N ASN A 12 -2.58 -6.24 1.85
CA ASN A 12 -2.02 -7.34 1.07
C ASN A 12 -3.05 -7.80 0.05
N GLU A 13 -2.68 -7.86 -1.21
CA GLU A 13 -3.61 -8.22 -2.29
C GLU A 13 -3.95 -9.72 -2.32
N GLY A 14 -3.13 -10.53 -1.64
CA GLY A 14 -3.27 -11.97 -1.70
C GLY A 14 -2.86 -12.53 -3.07
N HIS A 15 -3.46 -13.64 -3.45
CA HIS A 15 -3.22 -14.25 -4.76
C HIS A 15 -4.52 -14.74 -5.37
N PHE A 16 -4.86 -14.21 -6.55
CA PHE A 16 -5.97 -14.64 -7.38
C PHE A 16 -5.42 -15.31 -8.63
N ASP A 17 -5.75 -16.58 -8.83
CA ASP A 17 -5.39 -17.32 -10.02
C ASP A 17 -6.40 -17.04 -11.14
N TYR A 18 -6.01 -16.22 -12.12
CA TYR A 18 -6.83 -15.89 -13.28
C TYR A 18 -7.01 -17.06 -14.25
N GLY A 19 -6.16 -18.10 -14.20
CA GLY A 19 -6.30 -19.30 -15.01
C GLY A 19 -7.44 -20.20 -14.54
N THR A 20 -7.60 -20.33 -13.22
CA THR A 20 -8.68 -21.10 -12.59
C THR A 20 -9.84 -20.24 -12.10
N MET A 21 -9.70 -18.91 -12.16
CA MET A 21 -10.67 -17.93 -11.63
C MET A 21 -10.97 -18.15 -10.15
N THR A 22 -9.94 -18.53 -9.36
CA THR A 22 -10.06 -18.79 -7.93
C THR A 22 -9.12 -17.93 -7.10
N GLN A 23 -9.59 -17.54 -5.92
CA GLN A 23 -8.77 -16.87 -4.92
C GLN A 23 -8.05 -17.93 -4.08
N THR A 24 -6.74 -18.07 -4.27
CA THR A 24 -5.91 -19.04 -3.52
C THR A 24 -5.42 -18.46 -2.19
N VAL A 25 -5.17 -17.13 -2.14
CA VAL A 25 -4.86 -16.40 -0.92
C VAL A 25 -5.75 -15.15 -0.87
N PRO A 26 -6.55 -14.94 0.19
CA PRO A 26 -7.44 -13.79 0.27
C PRO A 26 -6.70 -12.47 0.43
N VAL A 27 -7.34 -11.37 0.02
CA VAL A 27 -6.94 -10.01 0.39
C VAL A 27 -7.00 -9.87 1.91
N THR A 28 -5.97 -9.24 2.51
CA THR A 28 -5.93 -9.03 3.96
C THR A 28 -5.44 -7.65 4.34
N ILE A 29 -5.86 -7.19 5.52
CA ILE A 29 -5.23 -6.07 6.20
C ILE A 29 -4.31 -6.65 7.27
N GLY A 30 -3.03 -6.32 7.20
CA GLY A 30 -2.06 -6.59 8.24
C GLY A 30 -1.79 -5.36 9.09
N SER A 31 -1.39 -5.56 10.33
CA SER A 31 -1.02 -4.51 11.26
C SER A 31 0.35 -4.81 11.87
N TYR A 32 1.30 -3.94 11.65
CA TYR A 32 2.63 -3.98 12.26
C TYR A 32 2.72 -2.99 13.41
N ASP A 33 3.20 -3.46 14.56
CA ASP A 33 3.47 -2.65 15.74
C ASP A 33 4.97 -2.33 15.82
N PRO A 34 5.39 -1.08 15.56
CA PRO A 34 6.80 -0.72 15.62
C PRO A 34 7.42 -0.85 17.01
N SER A 35 6.61 -0.77 18.08
CA SER A 35 7.11 -0.85 19.46
C SER A 35 7.48 -2.27 19.88
N THR A 36 6.86 -3.27 19.28
CA THR A 36 7.07 -4.70 19.61
C THR A 36 7.66 -5.48 18.44
N SER A 37 7.79 -4.85 17.24
CA SER A 37 8.18 -5.49 15.98
C SER A 37 7.29 -6.69 15.61
N GLN A 38 6.00 -6.63 15.96
CA GLN A 38 5.05 -7.70 15.68
C GLN A 38 4.14 -7.34 14.53
N TYR A 39 3.99 -8.26 13.58
CA TYR A 39 3.01 -8.18 12.50
C TYR A 39 1.92 -9.23 12.70
N GLN A 40 0.67 -8.87 12.43
CA GLN A 40 -0.47 -9.79 12.44
C GLN A 40 -1.48 -9.42 11.37
N THR A 41 -2.16 -10.41 10.82
CA THR A 41 -3.36 -10.19 10.01
C THR A 41 -4.51 -9.81 10.92
N VAL A 42 -5.12 -8.66 10.67
CA VAL A 42 -6.20 -8.10 11.49
C VAL A 42 -7.57 -8.16 10.81
N ALA A 43 -7.62 -8.25 9.49
CA ALA A 43 -8.85 -8.46 8.74
C ALA A 43 -8.59 -9.27 7.45
N THR A 44 -9.59 -10.07 7.05
CA THR A 44 -9.61 -10.81 5.79
C THR A 44 -10.78 -10.33 4.94
N ILE A 45 -10.51 -10.01 3.67
CA ILE A 45 -11.50 -9.50 2.71
C ILE A 45 -11.74 -10.61 1.69
N SER A 46 -12.81 -11.38 1.92
CA SER A 46 -13.17 -12.49 1.03
C SER A 46 -13.86 -11.99 -0.24
N GLY A 47 -13.62 -12.65 -1.37
CA GLY A 47 -14.27 -12.37 -2.64
C GLY A 47 -13.69 -11.19 -3.44
N ALA A 48 -12.63 -10.55 -2.94
CA ALA A 48 -11.89 -9.54 -3.68
C ALA A 48 -10.68 -10.17 -4.38
N ARG A 49 -10.54 -9.96 -5.69
CA ARG A 49 -9.43 -10.50 -6.50
C ARG A 49 -8.10 -9.78 -6.22
N PHE A 50 -8.17 -8.49 -5.88
CA PHE A 50 -7.03 -7.60 -5.62
C PHE A 50 -7.48 -6.44 -4.71
N ALA A 51 -6.53 -5.59 -4.31
CA ALA A 51 -6.83 -4.39 -3.53
C ALA A 51 -5.95 -3.21 -3.97
N THR A 52 -6.51 -1.99 -3.98
CA THR A 52 -5.87 -0.84 -4.64
C THR A 52 -5.65 0.36 -3.75
N CYS A 53 -6.31 0.43 -2.58
CA CYS A 53 -6.19 1.58 -1.71
C CYS A 53 -6.55 1.24 -0.26
N ILE A 54 -5.77 1.74 0.68
CA ILE A 54 -6.09 1.78 2.11
C ILE A 54 -5.75 3.17 2.63
N LEU A 55 -6.63 3.75 3.42
CA LEU A 55 -6.36 5.01 4.12
C LEU A 55 -6.98 5.02 5.52
N ILE A 56 -6.44 5.85 6.39
CA ILE A 56 -6.97 6.11 7.72
C ILE A 56 -7.46 7.55 7.75
N ASP A 57 -8.69 7.74 8.24
CA ASP A 57 -9.24 9.05 8.57
C ASP A 57 -9.95 9.00 9.91
N GLY A 58 -9.42 9.74 10.89
CA GLY A 58 -9.90 9.73 12.27
C GLY A 58 -9.85 8.35 12.91
N GLN A 59 -11.03 7.82 13.26
CA GLN A 59 -11.20 6.50 13.90
C GLN A 59 -11.42 5.36 12.89
N PHE A 60 -11.39 5.65 11.58
CA PHE A 60 -11.80 4.68 10.58
C PHE A 60 -10.70 4.37 9.57
N ILE A 61 -10.72 3.12 9.10
CA ILE A 61 -9.94 2.65 7.96
C ILE A 61 -10.91 2.48 6.79
N TYR A 62 -10.54 3.01 5.62
CA TYR A 62 -11.27 2.82 4.37
C TYR A 62 -10.41 2.02 3.40
N VAL A 63 -11.02 1.06 2.74
CA VAL A 63 -10.32 0.15 1.82
C VAL A 63 -11.07 0.06 0.50
N ALA A 64 -10.34 0.14 -0.60
CA ALA A 64 -10.79 -0.25 -1.94
C ALA A 64 -10.22 -1.62 -2.27
N ALA A 65 -11.07 -2.61 -2.45
CA ALA A 65 -10.69 -3.97 -2.80
C ALA A 65 -11.66 -4.52 -3.85
N ASP A 66 -11.16 -4.76 -5.08
CA ASP A 66 -11.93 -5.18 -6.26
C ASP A 66 -13.13 -4.23 -6.54
N SER A 67 -14.33 -4.63 -6.14
CA SER A 67 -15.55 -3.82 -6.24
C SER A 67 -16.07 -3.36 -4.87
N PHE A 68 -15.30 -3.53 -3.81
CA PHE A 68 -15.72 -3.20 -2.46
C PHE A 68 -15.11 -1.90 -1.98
N LEU A 69 -15.95 -0.98 -1.49
CA LEU A 69 -15.60 0.11 -0.60
C LEU A 69 -15.94 -0.34 0.82
N LEU A 70 -14.94 -0.48 1.67
CA LEU A 70 -15.08 -1.04 3.01
C LEU A 70 -14.68 -0.03 4.07
N LYS A 71 -15.41 -0.01 5.20
CA LYS A 71 -15.12 0.83 6.36
C LYS A 71 -14.91 -0.05 7.58
N TYR A 72 -13.76 0.10 8.24
CA TYR A 72 -13.43 -0.59 9.48
C TYR A 72 -13.21 0.39 10.62
N ASP A 73 -13.45 -0.06 11.84
CA ASP A 73 -12.96 0.62 13.04
C ASP A 73 -11.45 0.38 13.19
N LYS A 74 -10.70 1.43 13.48
CA LYS A 74 -9.23 1.42 13.50
C LYS A 74 -8.64 0.66 14.70
N ASP A 75 -9.35 0.60 15.81
CA ASP A 75 -8.85 -0.04 17.04
C ASP A 75 -9.24 -1.51 17.14
N SER A 76 -10.48 -1.83 16.81
CA SER A 76 -11.00 -3.20 16.85
C SER A 76 -10.82 -3.98 15.56
N TYR A 77 -10.54 -3.29 14.44
CA TYR A 77 -10.49 -3.83 13.09
C TYR A 77 -11.80 -4.50 12.63
N GLN A 78 -12.92 -4.18 13.30
CA GLN A 78 -14.23 -4.68 12.89
C GLN A 78 -14.71 -3.98 11.63
N LEU A 79 -15.23 -4.76 10.68
CA LEU A 79 -15.95 -4.23 9.53
C LEU A 79 -17.25 -3.57 10.00
N LEU A 80 -17.38 -2.28 9.76
CA LEU A 80 -18.54 -1.48 10.15
C LEU A 80 -19.54 -1.33 9.01
N ASN A 81 -19.05 -1.16 7.78
CA ASN A 81 -19.90 -0.98 6.61
C ASN A 81 -19.16 -1.43 5.33
N ALA A 82 -19.95 -1.81 4.32
CA ALA A 82 -19.47 -2.22 3.02
C ALA A 82 -20.41 -1.73 1.92
N GLN A 83 -19.88 -1.21 0.83
CA GLN A 83 -20.60 -0.76 -0.35
C GLN A 83 -19.99 -1.35 -1.61
N ILE A 84 -20.82 -1.75 -2.58
CA ILE A 84 -20.35 -2.17 -3.90
C ILE A 84 -20.12 -0.93 -4.78
N VAL A 85 -18.88 -0.76 -5.22
CA VAL A 85 -18.44 0.32 -6.12
C VAL A 85 -17.63 -0.31 -7.24
N LYS A 86 -18.27 -0.67 -8.34
CA LYS A 86 -17.58 -1.33 -9.47
C LYS A 86 -16.49 -0.45 -10.04
N GLY A 87 -15.32 -1.02 -10.26
CA GLY A 87 -14.16 -0.34 -10.81
C GLY A 87 -13.51 0.66 -9.87
N ILE A 88 -13.74 0.57 -8.55
CA ILE A 88 -13.08 1.43 -7.56
C ILE A 88 -11.56 1.32 -7.64
N ARG A 89 -10.87 2.48 -7.67
CA ARG A 89 -9.40 2.54 -7.74
C ARG A 89 -8.81 3.18 -6.50
N LYS A 90 -8.96 4.47 -6.33
CA LYS A 90 -8.39 5.22 -5.20
C LYS A 90 -9.50 5.93 -4.43
N ILE A 91 -9.20 6.18 -3.17
CA ILE A 91 -10.06 6.88 -2.22
C ILE A 91 -9.33 8.12 -1.72
N ALA A 92 -10.01 9.25 -1.69
CA ALA A 92 -9.56 10.43 -0.97
C ALA A 92 -10.68 10.92 -0.05
N VAL A 93 -10.32 11.69 0.97
CA VAL A 93 -11.29 12.24 1.95
C VAL A 93 -11.40 13.73 1.76
N TRP A 94 -12.63 14.24 1.74
CA TRP A 94 -12.95 15.65 1.84
C TRP A 94 -14.13 15.84 2.79
N ASN A 95 -13.89 16.55 3.90
CA ASN A 95 -14.89 16.73 4.94
C ASN A 95 -15.54 15.40 5.38
N ASN A 96 -16.84 15.24 5.16
CA ASN A 96 -17.60 14.03 5.47
C ASN A 96 -17.83 13.13 4.24
N GLN A 97 -17.01 13.24 3.21
CA GLN A 97 -17.16 12.54 1.95
C GLN A 97 -15.92 11.73 1.58
N LEU A 98 -16.15 10.61 0.90
CA LEU A 98 -15.15 9.80 0.22
C LEU A 98 -15.26 10.08 -1.28
N LEU A 99 -14.16 10.51 -1.86
CA LEU A 99 -14.01 10.74 -3.29
C LEU A 99 -13.39 9.50 -3.90
N ILE A 100 -14.01 8.97 -4.94
CA ILE A 100 -13.66 7.68 -5.53
C ILE A 100 -13.30 7.89 -7.01
N SER A 101 -12.10 7.49 -7.41
CA SER A 101 -11.73 7.30 -8.82
C SER A 101 -12.10 5.89 -9.28
N ARG A 102 -12.38 5.74 -10.57
CA ARG A 102 -12.85 4.47 -11.14
C ARG A 102 -12.15 4.15 -12.45
N GLY A 103 -11.97 2.86 -12.67
CA GLY A 103 -11.42 2.29 -13.90
C GLY A 103 -11.38 0.77 -13.80
N GLU A 104 -11.64 0.07 -14.90
CA GLU A 104 -11.58 -1.40 -14.96
C GLU A 104 -11.31 -1.83 -16.39
N TYR A 105 -10.52 -2.89 -16.57
CA TYR A 105 -10.16 -3.42 -17.87
C TYR A 105 -11.41 -3.95 -18.62
N GLY A 106 -11.57 -3.50 -19.86
CA GLY A 106 -12.68 -3.93 -20.73
C GLY A 106 -14.04 -3.40 -20.34
N ILE A 107 -14.15 -2.48 -19.37
CA ILE A 107 -15.41 -1.90 -18.91
C ILE A 107 -15.39 -0.38 -19.10
N THR A 108 -16.42 0.12 -19.77
CA THR A 108 -16.68 1.57 -19.87
C THR A 108 -17.76 1.97 -18.89
N TYR A 109 -17.48 2.99 -18.09
CA TYR A 109 -18.40 3.56 -17.12
C TYR A 109 -18.97 4.89 -17.59
N ASN A 110 -20.20 5.20 -17.16
CA ASN A 110 -20.82 6.52 -17.39
C ASN A 110 -20.20 7.61 -16.49
N SER A 111 -19.47 7.21 -15.45
CA SER A 111 -18.78 8.09 -14.52
C SER A 111 -17.47 7.43 -14.07
N TYR A 112 -16.41 8.21 -14.03
CA TYR A 112 -15.10 7.81 -13.48
C TYR A 112 -14.77 8.53 -12.17
N PHE A 113 -15.73 9.29 -11.63
CA PHE A 113 -15.63 9.96 -10.34
C PHE A 113 -16.95 9.90 -9.60
N GLN A 114 -16.95 9.27 -8.44
CA GLN A 114 -18.11 9.12 -7.56
C GLN A 114 -17.81 9.62 -6.15
N VAL A 115 -18.84 10.04 -5.44
CA VAL A 115 -18.74 10.55 -4.06
C VAL A 115 -19.72 9.80 -3.17
N TYR A 116 -19.21 9.39 -2.01
CA TYR A 116 -19.96 8.64 -0.99
C TYR A 116 -19.87 9.35 0.36
N ASP A 117 -20.89 9.20 1.21
CA ASP A 117 -20.82 9.66 2.59
C ASP A 117 -19.83 8.80 3.40
N LYS A 118 -18.99 9.44 4.18
CA LYS A 118 -17.93 8.79 4.96
C LYS A 118 -18.46 7.96 6.14
N ASN A 119 -19.67 8.28 6.66
CA ASN A 119 -20.20 7.62 7.85
C ASN A 119 -20.82 6.26 7.53
N ASP A 120 -21.68 6.21 6.52
CA ASP A 120 -22.49 5.04 6.20
C ASP A 120 -22.26 4.48 4.79
N LEU A 121 -21.35 5.07 4.02
CA LEU A 121 -20.96 4.70 2.67
C LEU A 121 -22.11 4.78 1.65
N HIS A 122 -23.17 5.55 1.91
CA HIS A 122 -24.20 5.75 0.89
C HIS A 122 -23.68 6.62 -0.25
N PHE A 123 -24.17 6.37 -1.46
CA PHE A 123 -23.87 7.17 -2.64
C PHE A 123 -24.45 8.58 -2.49
N VAL A 124 -23.63 9.60 -2.79
CA VAL A 124 -24.04 11.01 -2.72
C VAL A 124 -24.26 11.58 -4.12
N TYR A 125 -23.24 11.58 -4.96
CA TYR A 125 -23.31 12.03 -6.35
C TYR A 125 -22.18 11.46 -7.20
N GLU A 126 -22.28 11.65 -8.51
CA GLU A 126 -21.21 11.36 -9.45
C GLU A 126 -21.12 12.47 -10.51
N LEU A 127 -19.95 12.56 -11.12
CA LEU A 127 -19.75 13.37 -12.34
C LEU A 127 -19.67 12.41 -13.53
N ASN A 128 -20.65 12.47 -14.40
CA ASN A 128 -20.66 11.63 -15.61
C ASN A 128 -19.64 12.11 -16.65
N THR A 129 -19.34 11.28 -17.63
CA THR A 129 -18.30 11.54 -18.63
C THR A 129 -18.54 12.79 -19.49
N GLY A 130 -19.76 13.32 -19.54
CA GLY A 130 -20.10 14.55 -20.25
C GLY A 130 -19.76 15.83 -19.48
N ASN A 131 -19.67 15.75 -18.15
CA ASN A 131 -19.39 16.88 -17.25
C ASN A 131 -18.46 16.50 -16.10
N GLY A 132 -17.62 15.49 -16.26
CA GLY A 132 -16.64 14.96 -15.34
C GLY A 132 -15.43 14.39 -16.10
N PRO A 133 -14.59 13.60 -15.42
CA PRO A 133 -13.53 12.85 -16.11
C PRO A 133 -14.13 11.94 -17.18
N ALA A 134 -13.67 12.07 -18.42
CA ALA A 134 -14.19 11.31 -19.55
C ALA A 134 -13.59 9.88 -19.65
N TYR A 135 -12.53 9.61 -18.91
CA TYR A 135 -11.73 8.39 -18.97
C TYR A 135 -11.46 7.83 -17.59
N ALA A 136 -10.98 6.57 -17.57
CA ALA A 136 -10.53 5.91 -16.34
C ALA A 136 -9.53 6.79 -15.57
N SER A 137 -9.62 6.74 -14.25
CA SER A 137 -8.91 7.64 -13.36
C SER A 137 -8.29 6.86 -12.21
N GLU A 138 -7.13 7.32 -11.74
CA GLU A 138 -6.36 6.72 -10.65
C GLU A 138 -6.23 7.68 -9.46
N GLY A 139 -5.04 8.17 -9.16
CA GLY A 139 -4.76 8.98 -7.98
C GLY A 139 -5.67 10.19 -7.82
N ILE A 140 -6.03 10.48 -6.57
CA ILE A 140 -6.79 11.68 -6.18
C ILE A 140 -6.06 12.36 -5.04
N VAL A 141 -5.87 13.68 -5.14
CA VAL A 141 -5.45 14.53 -4.01
C VAL A 141 -6.44 15.65 -3.82
N VAL A 142 -6.62 16.05 -2.56
CA VAL A 142 -7.51 17.14 -2.20
C VAL A 142 -6.69 18.30 -1.63
N LYS A 143 -6.94 19.47 -2.13
CA LYS A 143 -6.39 20.72 -1.57
C LYS A 143 -7.50 21.76 -1.46
N ASN A 144 -7.74 22.23 -0.24
CA ASN A 144 -8.88 23.06 0.08
C ASN A 144 -10.19 22.37 -0.41
N ASP A 145 -11.00 23.06 -1.18
CA ASP A 145 -12.27 22.56 -1.72
C ASP A 145 -12.16 22.05 -3.17
N SER A 146 -10.96 21.66 -3.58
CA SER A 146 -10.73 21.11 -4.92
C SER A 146 -10.13 19.71 -4.85
N ALA A 147 -10.67 18.80 -5.65
CA ALA A 147 -10.03 17.52 -5.93
C ALA A 147 -9.27 17.57 -7.26
N TYR A 148 -8.08 17.04 -7.26
CA TYR A 148 -7.23 16.86 -8.44
C TYR A 148 -7.10 15.38 -8.71
N ILE A 149 -7.43 14.97 -9.94
CA ILE A 149 -7.61 13.57 -10.31
C ILE A 149 -6.68 13.24 -11.46
N ALA A 150 -5.87 12.20 -11.32
CA ALA A 150 -5.09 11.64 -12.41
C ALA A 150 -6.04 10.90 -13.37
N VAL A 151 -6.24 11.43 -14.57
CA VAL A 151 -7.10 10.86 -15.61
C VAL A 151 -6.21 10.24 -16.67
N ASN A 152 -6.25 8.91 -16.78
CA ASN A 152 -5.21 8.17 -17.49
C ASN A 152 -5.69 7.26 -18.63
N ASN A 153 -6.95 6.79 -18.60
CA ASN A 153 -7.45 5.75 -19.51
C ASN A 153 -6.54 4.48 -19.54
N GLY A 154 -5.86 4.18 -18.46
CA GLY A 154 -4.80 3.15 -18.39
C GLY A 154 -5.26 1.72 -18.63
N PHE A 155 -6.57 1.47 -18.74
CA PHE A 155 -7.16 0.17 -19.05
C PHE A 155 -7.53 -0.02 -20.54
N ASP A 156 -7.29 0.99 -21.37
CA ASP A 156 -7.50 0.96 -22.82
C ASP A 156 -6.15 1.16 -23.52
N TRP A 157 -5.41 0.07 -23.64
CA TRP A 157 -4.02 0.06 -24.08
C TRP A 157 -3.85 0.61 -25.49
N GLY A 158 -2.93 1.56 -25.62
CA GLY A 158 -2.68 2.32 -26.85
C GLY A 158 -3.57 3.56 -27.01
N ASN A 159 -4.50 3.79 -26.05
CA ASN A 159 -5.36 4.96 -26.01
C ASN A 159 -5.25 5.70 -24.67
N GLU A 160 -4.12 5.53 -23.97
CA GLU A 160 -3.84 6.21 -22.71
C GLU A 160 -3.83 7.73 -22.92
N VAL A 161 -4.39 8.44 -21.96
CA VAL A 161 -4.42 9.91 -21.93
C VAL A 161 -3.59 10.44 -20.76
N GLY A 162 -3.28 11.71 -20.75
CA GLY A 162 -2.50 12.34 -19.70
C GLY A 162 -3.12 13.66 -19.24
N TYR A 163 -4.02 13.59 -18.25
CA TYR A 163 -4.66 14.78 -17.71
C TYR A 163 -4.69 14.81 -16.18
N VAL A 164 -4.73 16.02 -15.63
CA VAL A 164 -5.19 16.24 -14.25
C VAL A 164 -6.54 16.94 -14.31
N GLY A 165 -7.58 16.22 -13.92
CA GLY A 165 -8.93 16.76 -13.78
C GLY A 165 -9.08 17.56 -12.50
N VAL A 166 -9.81 18.68 -12.53
CA VAL A 166 -10.05 19.53 -11.36
C VAL A 166 -11.54 19.61 -11.08
N VAL A 167 -11.94 19.16 -9.89
CA VAL A 167 -13.31 19.20 -9.41
C VAL A 167 -13.43 20.23 -8.28
N ASP A 168 -14.36 21.18 -8.43
CA ASP A 168 -14.84 22.01 -7.32
C ASP A 168 -15.84 21.20 -6.50
N LEU A 169 -15.43 20.87 -5.27
CA LEU A 169 -16.19 19.99 -4.38
C LEU A 169 -17.41 20.69 -3.75
N ASN A 170 -17.39 22.02 -3.61
CA ASN A 170 -18.54 22.77 -3.10
C ASN A 170 -19.66 22.86 -4.13
N ASN A 171 -19.31 23.03 -5.41
CA ASN A 171 -20.25 23.20 -6.51
C ASN A 171 -20.54 21.90 -7.27
N HIS A 172 -19.90 20.79 -6.88
CA HIS A 172 -19.99 19.49 -7.55
C HIS A 172 -19.75 19.60 -9.07
N SER A 173 -18.72 20.30 -9.47
CA SER A 173 -18.47 20.63 -10.88
C SER A 173 -17.04 20.34 -11.31
N TYR A 174 -16.89 19.77 -12.50
CA TYR A 174 -15.61 19.59 -13.17
C TYR A 174 -15.23 20.90 -13.86
N THR A 175 -14.32 21.64 -13.26
CA THR A 175 -14.05 23.03 -13.63
C THR A 175 -13.05 23.15 -14.76
N ARG A 176 -12.08 22.24 -14.83
CA ARG A 176 -11.06 22.25 -15.90
C ARG A 176 -10.32 20.91 -15.96
N GLN A 177 -9.60 20.74 -17.04
CA GLN A 177 -8.66 19.64 -17.27
C GLN A 177 -7.31 20.22 -17.65
N ILE A 178 -6.23 19.78 -17.00
CA ILE A 178 -4.88 20.22 -17.26
C ILE A 178 -4.23 19.13 -18.09
N ASP A 179 -3.78 19.49 -19.28
CA ASP A 179 -3.07 18.57 -20.20
C ASP A 179 -1.60 18.45 -19.79
N LEU A 180 -1.13 17.23 -19.62
CA LEU A 180 0.25 16.91 -19.27
C LEU A 180 1.16 16.79 -20.52
N GLY A 181 0.60 16.95 -21.72
CA GLY A 181 1.28 16.84 -23.01
C GLY A 181 1.54 15.39 -23.42
N SER A 182 2.09 15.21 -24.60
CA SER A 182 2.32 13.89 -25.21
C SER A 182 3.26 12.96 -24.41
N ASN A 183 4.09 13.52 -23.54
CA ASN A 183 4.95 12.75 -22.66
C ASN A 183 4.32 12.43 -21.30
N GLY A 184 3.17 13.02 -20.96
CA GLY A 184 2.50 12.88 -19.67
C GLY A 184 1.35 11.87 -19.66
N HIS A 185 1.31 10.94 -20.61
CA HIS A 185 0.25 9.93 -20.67
C HIS A 185 0.29 8.96 -19.49
N ASN A 186 -0.87 8.44 -19.14
CA ASN A 186 -1.09 7.45 -18.10
C ASN A 186 -0.56 7.88 -16.71
N PRO A 187 -0.99 9.04 -16.16
CA PRO A 187 -0.68 9.42 -14.79
C PRO A 187 -1.38 8.47 -13.81
N GLU A 188 -0.61 7.80 -12.96
CA GLU A 188 -1.13 6.87 -11.96
C GLU A 188 -1.12 7.47 -10.55
N ASN A 189 -0.01 8.05 -10.15
CA ASN A 189 0.14 8.68 -8.86
C ASN A 189 0.10 10.21 -9.00
N ILE A 190 -0.54 10.86 -8.04
CA ILE A 190 -0.67 12.32 -7.99
C ILE A 190 -0.39 12.82 -6.57
N ILE A 191 0.45 13.82 -6.45
CA ILE A 191 0.84 14.42 -5.19
C ILE A 191 0.62 15.94 -5.28
N TYR A 192 0.17 16.54 -4.19
CA TYR A 192 0.13 17.99 -4.03
C TYR A 192 1.13 18.41 -2.95
N ASP A 193 2.16 19.15 -3.33
CA ASP A 193 3.16 19.69 -2.41
C ASP A 193 3.33 21.19 -2.61
N ALA A 194 3.30 21.94 -1.49
CA ALA A 194 3.36 23.40 -1.48
C ALA A 194 2.33 24.02 -2.44
N ASN A 195 2.75 24.38 -3.64
CA ASN A 195 1.89 24.94 -4.70
C ASN A 195 2.13 24.23 -6.06
N LYS A 196 2.53 22.97 -6.00
CA LYS A 196 2.75 22.12 -7.17
C LYS A 196 1.90 20.86 -7.10
N ILE A 197 1.45 20.39 -8.26
CA ILE A 197 1.00 19.02 -8.43
C ILE A 197 2.10 18.27 -9.16
N VAL A 198 2.41 17.10 -8.70
CA VAL A 198 3.38 16.18 -9.31
C VAL A 198 2.67 14.88 -9.65
N THR A 199 2.82 14.41 -10.89
CA THR A 199 2.32 13.10 -11.32
C THR A 199 3.48 12.22 -11.79
N VAL A 200 3.35 10.92 -11.52
CA VAL A 200 4.20 9.89 -12.10
C VAL A 200 3.39 9.18 -13.17
N ASN A 201 3.89 9.20 -14.39
CA ASN A 201 3.16 8.78 -15.58
C ASN A 201 3.81 7.52 -16.16
N ASN A 202 3.00 6.50 -16.41
CA ASN A 202 3.45 5.19 -16.87
C ASN A 202 3.39 5.05 -18.41
N LYS A 203 3.03 6.13 -19.10
CA LYS A 203 2.90 6.22 -20.56
C LYS A 203 2.08 5.04 -21.14
N ASP A 204 2.70 4.32 -22.03
CA ASP A 204 2.21 3.12 -22.69
C ASP A 204 2.85 1.82 -22.11
N TYR A 205 3.29 1.89 -20.85
CA TYR A 205 4.02 0.82 -20.13
C TYR A 205 5.41 0.49 -20.74
N SER A 206 5.88 1.25 -21.73
CA SER A 206 7.23 1.12 -22.32
C SER A 206 8.18 2.25 -21.92
N GLY A 207 7.66 3.24 -21.20
CA GLY A 207 8.43 4.37 -20.70
C GLY A 207 7.74 5.02 -19.50
N SER A 208 8.39 6.01 -18.91
CA SER A 208 7.81 6.82 -17.83
C SER A 208 8.20 8.28 -17.90
N SER A 209 7.47 9.12 -17.19
CA SER A 209 7.77 10.52 -17.02
C SER A 209 7.26 11.05 -15.70
N VAL A 210 7.76 12.19 -15.28
CA VAL A 210 7.21 13.00 -14.19
C VAL A 210 6.68 14.30 -14.76
N SER A 211 5.44 14.64 -14.44
CA SER A 211 4.88 15.95 -14.76
C SER A 211 4.77 16.80 -13.49
N GLU A 212 5.18 18.05 -13.59
CA GLU A 212 5.04 19.06 -12.55
C GLU A 212 4.14 20.17 -13.05
N ILE A 213 3.12 20.50 -12.29
CA ILE A 213 2.18 21.58 -12.58
C ILE A 213 2.36 22.64 -11.50
N ASP A 214 2.80 23.82 -11.88
CA ASP A 214 2.83 24.98 -10.98
C ASP A 214 1.42 25.59 -10.91
N MET A 215 0.82 25.55 -9.72
CA MET A 215 -0.56 25.99 -9.51
C MET A 215 -0.73 27.51 -9.45
N THR A 216 0.38 28.28 -9.41
CA THR A 216 0.33 29.73 -9.49
C THR A 216 0.31 30.22 -10.95
N SER A 217 1.24 29.70 -11.75
CA SER A 217 1.39 30.07 -13.17
C SER A 217 0.53 29.23 -14.10
N ASN A 218 0.01 28.10 -13.66
CA ASN A 218 -0.63 27.04 -14.44
C ASN A 218 0.28 26.46 -15.55
N SER A 219 1.59 26.53 -15.38
CA SER A 219 2.54 25.91 -16.30
C SER A 219 2.75 24.44 -15.96
N THR A 220 2.90 23.63 -16.99
CA THR A 220 3.20 22.19 -16.88
C THR A 220 4.55 21.89 -17.50
N ILE A 221 5.40 21.16 -16.79
CA ILE A 221 6.66 20.62 -17.29
C ILE A 221 6.58 19.10 -17.14
N THR A 222 6.82 18.39 -18.25
CA THR A 222 6.86 16.92 -18.25
C THR A 222 8.24 16.45 -18.66
N THR A 223 8.94 15.78 -17.75
CA THR A 223 10.29 15.26 -17.94
C THR A 223 10.24 13.75 -18.14
N ASN A 224 10.74 13.30 -19.29
CA ASN A 224 10.88 11.87 -19.57
C ASN A 224 11.96 11.27 -18.68
N LEU A 225 11.68 10.09 -18.16
CA LEU A 225 12.65 9.27 -17.46
C LEU A 225 13.24 8.24 -18.43
N ALA A 226 14.53 7.91 -18.28
CA ALA A 226 15.18 6.90 -19.11
C ALA A 226 14.81 5.47 -18.70
N THR A 227 13.99 5.32 -17.68
CA THR A 227 13.57 4.05 -17.10
C THR A 227 12.06 3.87 -17.25
N THR A 228 11.60 2.64 -17.22
CA THR A 228 10.17 2.32 -17.21
C THR A 228 9.70 2.17 -15.78
N ASN A 229 8.71 2.98 -15.38
CA ASN A 229 7.96 2.75 -14.14
C ASN A 229 6.89 1.70 -14.45
N GLY A 230 6.89 0.57 -13.79
CA GLY A 230 5.82 -0.42 -13.94
C GLY A 230 4.55 0.00 -13.19
N CYS A 231 3.56 -0.90 -13.14
CA CYS A 231 2.33 -0.74 -12.34
C CYS A 231 2.63 -0.76 -10.83
N THR A 232 3.67 -0.08 -10.37
CA THR A 232 4.18 -0.15 -9.01
C THR A 232 4.14 1.19 -8.33
N GLY A 233 4.30 1.18 -7.00
CA GLY A 233 4.19 2.38 -6.19
C GLY A 233 5.24 3.44 -6.51
N SER A 234 4.88 4.67 -6.28
CA SER A 234 5.79 5.80 -6.19
C SER A 234 5.52 6.60 -4.93
N ALA A 235 6.50 7.33 -4.45
CA ALA A 235 6.39 8.20 -3.29
C ALA A 235 7.06 9.55 -3.55
N TYR A 236 6.64 10.56 -2.82
CA TYR A 236 7.23 11.89 -2.86
C TYR A 236 7.86 12.20 -1.51
N ILE A 237 9.16 12.53 -1.52
CA ILE A 237 9.93 12.76 -0.30
C ILE A 237 10.80 14.00 -0.49
N ASN A 238 10.54 15.05 0.31
CA ASN A 238 11.37 16.26 0.34
C ASN A 238 11.60 16.94 -1.03
N GLY A 239 10.61 16.89 -1.92
CA GLY A 239 10.74 17.46 -3.26
C GLY A 239 11.23 16.46 -4.33
N ASP A 240 11.53 15.23 -3.96
CA ASP A 240 11.97 14.17 -4.87
C ASP A 240 10.85 13.15 -5.11
N VAL A 241 10.76 12.65 -6.32
CA VAL A 241 9.90 11.50 -6.68
C VAL A 241 10.74 10.23 -6.61
N VAL A 242 10.34 9.30 -5.75
CA VAL A 242 10.93 7.97 -5.67
C VAL A 242 9.98 6.99 -6.35
N PHE A 243 10.50 6.15 -7.25
CA PHE A 243 9.69 5.25 -8.05
C PHE A 243 10.46 3.97 -8.40
N GLN A 244 9.74 2.93 -8.74
CA GLN A 244 10.35 1.67 -9.14
C GLN A 244 10.66 1.63 -10.64
N THR A 245 11.71 0.93 -10.97
CA THR A 245 12.09 0.54 -12.32
C THR A 245 12.05 -0.98 -12.47
N PRO A 246 10.93 -1.56 -12.92
CA PRO A 246 10.75 -3.02 -12.93
C PRO A 246 11.78 -3.77 -13.80
N ALA A 247 12.25 -3.15 -14.88
CA ALA A 247 13.22 -3.77 -15.78
C ALA A 247 14.59 -4.02 -15.13
N ASP A 248 14.93 -3.21 -14.12
CA ASP A 248 16.28 -3.17 -13.54
C ASP A 248 16.34 -3.62 -12.08
N ASN A 249 15.21 -3.99 -11.47
CA ASN A 249 15.11 -4.46 -10.08
C ASN A 249 15.67 -3.47 -9.04
N PHE A 250 15.50 -2.17 -9.25
CA PHE A 250 15.88 -1.16 -8.27
C PHE A 250 14.91 0.03 -8.24
N ILE A 251 15.05 0.83 -7.20
CA ILE A 251 14.30 2.08 -7.00
C ILE A 251 15.14 3.23 -7.54
N SER A 252 14.52 4.10 -8.32
CA SER A 252 15.11 5.36 -8.80
C SER A 252 14.57 6.55 -8.04
N LYS A 253 15.29 7.67 -8.08
CA LYS A 253 14.87 8.94 -7.50
C LYS A 253 15.02 10.06 -8.53
N PHE A 254 13.92 10.79 -8.77
CA PHE A 254 13.89 11.98 -9.60
C PHE A 254 13.86 13.23 -8.73
N HIS A 255 14.80 14.13 -8.97
CA HIS A 255 14.93 15.41 -8.28
C HIS A 255 14.16 16.49 -9.02
N THR A 256 13.02 16.92 -8.48
CA THR A 256 12.17 17.94 -9.14
C THR A 256 12.85 19.29 -9.26
N SER A 257 13.76 19.62 -8.36
CA SER A 257 14.48 20.92 -8.36
C SER A 257 15.52 21.04 -9.45
N SER A 258 16.23 19.97 -9.79
CA SER A 258 17.31 19.92 -10.78
C SER A 258 16.92 19.25 -12.09
N GLN A 259 15.74 18.65 -12.16
CA GLN A 259 15.24 17.89 -13.33
C GLN A 259 16.21 16.74 -13.72
N SER A 260 16.88 16.15 -12.73
CA SER A 260 17.80 15.04 -12.89
C SER A 260 17.34 13.84 -12.08
N TYR A 261 17.88 12.66 -12.32
CA TYR A 261 17.52 11.49 -11.54
C TYR A 261 18.67 10.55 -11.28
N ASP A 262 18.62 9.88 -10.12
CA ASP A 262 19.48 8.78 -9.75
C ASP A 262 18.83 7.48 -10.22
N SER A 263 19.46 6.78 -11.16
CA SER A 263 18.90 5.55 -11.72
C SER A 263 18.87 4.40 -10.71
N VAL A 264 19.83 4.38 -9.78
CA VAL A 264 19.90 3.41 -8.68
C VAL A 264 19.98 4.15 -7.36
N PHE A 265 18.82 4.41 -6.74
CA PHE A 265 18.74 4.99 -5.40
C PHE A 265 18.78 3.90 -4.33
N ILE A 266 18.02 2.82 -4.52
CA ILE A 266 18.02 1.63 -3.66
C ILE A 266 18.05 0.40 -4.56
N ASN A 267 19.04 -0.48 -4.36
CA ASN A 267 19.17 -1.72 -5.14
C ASN A 267 18.22 -2.80 -4.58
N ARG A 268 16.95 -2.73 -4.98
CA ARG A 268 15.90 -3.68 -4.59
C ARG A 268 14.72 -3.59 -5.54
N SER A 269 14.22 -4.76 -5.95
CA SER A 269 12.91 -4.85 -6.61
C SER A 269 11.82 -4.68 -5.57
N ILE A 270 10.78 -3.92 -5.92
CA ILE A 270 9.68 -3.64 -5.00
C ILE A 270 8.33 -3.75 -5.68
N TYR A 271 7.26 -3.75 -4.88
CA TYR A 271 5.88 -3.72 -5.35
C TYR A 271 5.14 -2.49 -4.84
N GLY A 272 4.88 -2.41 -3.55
CA GLY A 272 4.25 -1.25 -2.91
C GLY A 272 5.26 -0.27 -2.32
N MET A 273 4.88 1.00 -2.24
CA MET A 273 5.71 2.06 -1.69
C MET A 273 4.83 3.11 -1.00
N ALA A 274 5.28 3.61 0.15
CA ALA A 274 4.66 4.75 0.83
C ALA A 274 5.68 5.55 1.64
N HIS A 275 5.49 6.85 1.70
CA HIS A 275 6.25 7.76 2.55
C HIS A 275 5.48 8.06 3.84
N LEU A 276 6.14 7.94 4.99
CA LEU A 276 5.64 8.40 6.28
C LEU A 276 6.25 9.76 6.63
N PRO A 277 5.50 10.87 6.50
CA PRO A 277 6.04 12.22 6.75
C PRO A 277 6.51 12.43 8.19
N LEU A 278 5.86 11.78 9.17
CA LEU A 278 6.17 11.94 10.60
C LEU A 278 7.63 11.65 10.94
N THR A 279 8.17 10.57 10.41
CA THR A 279 9.56 10.12 10.64
C THR A 279 10.43 10.29 9.39
N ASN A 280 9.83 10.81 8.32
CA ASN A 280 10.44 10.97 7.00
C ASN A 280 11.07 9.66 6.48
N GLN A 281 10.33 8.55 6.62
CA GLN A 281 10.76 7.21 6.22
C GLN A 281 10.00 6.73 5.00
N LEU A 282 10.68 5.95 4.17
CA LEU A 282 10.13 5.25 3.02
C LEU A 282 9.88 3.79 3.37
N PHE A 283 8.65 3.36 3.26
CA PHE A 283 8.24 1.96 3.37
C PHE A 283 8.11 1.38 1.97
N VAL A 284 8.75 0.26 1.72
CA VAL A 284 8.68 -0.46 0.44
C VAL A 284 8.47 -1.94 0.67
N SER A 285 7.73 -2.59 -0.22
CA SER A 285 7.46 -4.02 -0.13
C SER A 285 8.16 -4.80 -1.23
N GLU A 286 8.62 -6.00 -0.91
CA GLU A 286 9.12 -7.00 -1.84
C GLU A 286 8.16 -8.20 -1.86
N THR A 287 7.84 -8.73 -3.03
CA THR A 287 6.94 -9.88 -3.20
C THR A 287 7.27 -10.69 -4.45
N ASP A 288 6.96 -11.97 -4.41
CA ASP A 288 6.89 -12.87 -5.57
C ASP A 288 5.44 -13.13 -6.00
N TYR A 289 4.46 -12.41 -5.40
CA TYR A 289 3.01 -12.50 -5.62
C TYR A 289 2.35 -13.79 -5.16
N THR A 290 3.09 -14.75 -4.65
CA THR A 290 2.58 -16.07 -4.27
C THR A 290 2.87 -16.43 -2.83
N SER A 291 4.00 -15.98 -2.30
CA SER A 291 4.38 -16.15 -0.91
C SER A 291 4.30 -14.83 -0.13
N TYR A 292 4.53 -14.91 1.16
CA TYR A 292 4.52 -13.75 2.04
C TYR A 292 5.63 -12.77 1.69
N GLY A 293 5.29 -11.49 1.64
CA GLY A 293 6.23 -10.42 1.31
C GLY A 293 7.00 -9.89 2.51
N ILE A 294 7.99 -9.05 2.23
CA ILE A 294 8.79 -8.36 3.23
C ILE A 294 8.64 -6.85 3.02
N ILE A 295 8.48 -6.12 4.11
CA ILE A 295 8.51 -4.66 4.11
C ILE A 295 9.88 -4.21 4.59
N TYR A 296 10.48 -3.28 3.87
CA TYR A 296 11.72 -2.61 4.23
C TYR A 296 11.47 -1.14 4.50
N VAL A 297 12.13 -0.60 5.51
CA VAL A 297 11.99 0.80 5.90
C VAL A 297 13.33 1.51 5.70
N TYR A 298 13.30 2.57 4.92
CA TYR A 298 14.49 3.34 4.58
C TYR A 298 14.39 4.77 5.06
N THR A 299 15.56 5.38 5.33
CA THR A 299 15.67 6.83 5.45
C THR A 299 15.49 7.51 4.09
N PRO A 300 15.28 8.83 4.03
CA PRO A 300 15.23 9.59 2.77
C PRO A 300 16.51 9.47 1.91
N ASN A 301 17.60 9.07 2.53
CA ASN A 301 18.90 8.88 1.85
C ASN A 301 19.15 7.43 1.41
N GLY A 302 18.12 6.55 1.50
CA GLY A 302 18.21 5.16 1.06
C GLY A 302 18.91 4.21 2.04
N GLN A 303 19.13 4.61 3.30
CA GLN A 303 19.69 3.73 4.31
C GLN A 303 18.58 2.88 4.94
N LEU A 304 18.76 1.56 4.95
CA LEU A 304 17.85 0.62 5.61
C LEU A 304 17.87 0.82 7.12
N THR A 305 16.70 0.99 7.74
CA THR A 305 16.53 1.20 9.18
C THR A 305 15.76 0.08 9.87
N ASP A 306 14.84 -0.58 9.13
CA ASP A 306 14.02 -1.66 9.68
C ASP A 306 13.52 -2.56 8.55
N ALA A 307 13.08 -3.79 8.91
CA ALA A 307 12.41 -4.69 8.00
C ALA A 307 11.49 -5.64 8.78
N PHE A 308 10.33 -5.98 8.18
CA PHE A 308 9.40 -6.94 8.78
C PHE A 308 8.63 -7.72 7.69
N CYS A 309 8.19 -8.92 8.05
CA CYS A 309 7.37 -9.73 7.15
C CYS A 309 5.93 -9.22 7.10
N ALA A 310 5.27 -9.41 5.96
CA ALA A 310 3.89 -9.03 5.71
C ALA A 310 3.09 -10.17 5.07
N GLY A 311 1.86 -9.92 4.64
CA GLY A 311 1.06 -10.89 3.90
C GLY A 311 1.52 -11.08 2.45
N VAL A 312 0.75 -11.81 1.65
CA VAL A 312 1.03 -12.06 0.24
C VAL A 312 0.71 -10.81 -0.57
N ALA A 313 1.62 -10.38 -1.43
CA ALA A 313 1.53 -9.21 -2.30
C ALA A 313 1.15 -7.92 -1.52
N PRO A 314 2.00 -7.44 -0.59
CA PRO A 314 1.75 -6.21 0.17
C PRO A 314 1.87 -4.99 -0.74
N GLY A 315 0.73 -4.44 -1.21
CA GLY A 315 0.68 -3.40 -2.24
C GLY A 315 0.53 -1.98 -1.71
N ASN A 316 -0.19 -1.79 -0.60
CA ASN A 316 -0.53 -0.45 -0.12
C ASN A 316 -0.37 -0.32 1.40
N PHE A 317 -0.13 0.91 1.87
CA PHE A 317 0.14 1.22 3.27
C PHE A 317 -0.75 2.34 3.79
N ALA A 318 -1.09 2.27 5.08
CA ALA A 318 -1.64 3.39 5.83
C ALA A 318 -0.98 3.46 7.21
N PHE A 319 -0.77 4.67 7.72
CA PHE A 319 -0.04 4.90 8.95
C PHE A 319 -0.98 5.43 10.03
N ASP A 320 -1.15 4.66 11.11
CA ASP A 320 -1.86 5.11 12.29
C ASP A 320 -0.92 5.93 13.17
N VAL A 321 -1.03 7.24 13.05
CA VAL A 321 -0.27 8.21 13.83
C VAL A 321 -1.15 8.74 14.94
N ARG A 322 -0.67 8.68 16.18
CA ARG A 322 -1.41 9.12 17.37
C ARG A 322 -0.62 10.13 18.18
N ASN A 323 -1.32 10.96 18.93
CA ASN A 323 -0.70 11.81 19.92
C ASN A 323 -0.21 10.92 21.09
N SER A 324 1.06 11.00 21.45
CA SER A 324 1.57 10.29 22.59
C SER A 324 1.02 10.88 23.90
N SER A 325 0.36 10.09 24.71
CA SER A 325 0.32 10.28 26.15
C SER A 325 1.59 9.62 26.67
N ASP A 326 2.52 10.43 27.18
CA ASP A 326 3.88 10.02 27.58
C ASP A 326 4.01 8.61 28.15
N VAL A 327 4.67 7.68 27.42
CA VAL A 327 5.56 6.66 27.98
C VAL A 327 6.64 6.36 26.93
N ASN A 328 7.87 6.75 27.23
CA ASN A 328 9.05 6.39 26.43
C ASN A 328 9.34 4.88 26.56
N ASN A 329 9.33 4.16 25.45
CA ASN A 329 10.04 2.91 25.34
C ASN A 329 10.91 2.91 24.07
N VAL A 330 12.19 3.14 24.31
CA VAL A 330 13.26 3.00 23.29
C VAL A 330 13.82 1.58 23.45
N ASN A 331 13.55 0.69 22.51
CA ASN A 331 14.40 -0.46 22.25
C ASN A 331 14.34 -0.79 20.75
N GLY A 332 15.34 -0.34 20.03
CA GLY A 332 15.59 -0.75 18.67
C GLY A 332 15.96 -2.25 18.61
N ARG A 333 15.18 -3.01 17.84
CA ARG A 333 15.57 -4.35 17.36
C ARG A 333 15.50 -4.34 15.85
N ASN A 334 16.61 -4.69 15.23
CA ASN A 334 16.79 -4.66 13.77
C ASN A 334 16.34 -5.96 13.07
N PHE A 335 15.44 -6.75 13.67
CA PHE A 335 14.94 -7.96 13.02
C PHE A 335 13.54 -8.31 13.53
N SER A 336 12.73 -8.88 12.66
CA SER A 336 11.41 -9.42 13.04
C SER A 336 11.24 -10.84 12.51
N VAL A 337 10.58 -11.67 13.31
CA VAL A 337 10.13 -13.02 12.95
C VAL A 337 8.60 -13.01 12.99
N ASN A 338 7.97 -13.51 11.95
CA ASN A 338 6.52 -13.69 11.91
C ASN A 338 6.16 -15.16 11.79
N VAL A 339 5.05 -15.52 12.43
CA VAL A 339 4.53 -16.89 12.45
C VAL A 339 3.05 -16.84 12.07
N PHE A 340 2.68 -17.54 11.02
CA PHE A 340 1.31 -17.54 10.50
C PHE A 340 0.97 -18.86 9.77
N PRO A 341 -0.36 -19.11 9.57
CA PRO A 341 -1.47 -18.37 10.14
C PRO A 341 -1.51 -18.50 11.66
N ASN A 342 -2.04 -17.50 12.35
CA ASN A 342 -2.27 -17.56 13.79
C ASN A 342 -3.65 -16.96 14.09
N PRO A 343 -4.66 -17.77 14.48
CA PRO A 343 -4.62 -19.21 14.78
C PRO A 343 -4.34 -20.14 13.59
N SER A 344 -3.74 -21.30 13.85
CA SER A 344 -3.40 -22.31 12.86
C SER A 344 -4.08 -23.65 13.08
N HIS A 345 -4.29 -24.44 12.00
CA HIS A 345 -4.84 -25.80 12.04
C HIS A 345 -3.77 -26.88 11.82
N GLU A 346 -3.05 -26.85 10.71
CA GLU A 346 -2.16 -27.95 10.28
C GLU A 346 -0.71 -27.53 10.20
N ASN A 347 -0.47 -26.32 9.65
CA ASN A 347 0.88 -25.85 9.36
C ASN A 347 1.07 -24.44 9.86
N LEU A 348 2.32 -24.11 10.20
CA LEU A 348 2.81 -22.77 10.49
C LEU A 348 3.89 -22.41 9.48
N THR A 349 3.78 -21.27 8.86
CA THR A 349 4.90 -20.63 8.18
C THR A 349 5.63 -19.73 9.17
N ILE A 350 6.93 -19.90 9.28
CA ILE A 350 7.82 -19.04 10.07
C ILE A 350 8.69 -18.29 9.08
N GLN A 351 8.65 -16.97 9.15
CA GLN A 351 9.38 -16.11 8.21
C GLN A 351 10.17 -15.04 8.95
N SER A 352 11.38 -14.74 8.47
CA SER A 352 12.27 -13.73 9.03
C SER A 352 13.02 -13.00 7.93
N VAL A 353 13.37 -11.74 8.18
CA VAL A 353 14.27 -10.96 7.31
C VAL A 353 15.72 -11.45 7.39
N SER A 354 16.08 -12.17 8.46
CA SER A 354 17.40 -12.78 8.67
C SER A 354 17.28 -14.30 8.57
N LEU A 355 18.38 -15.00 8.22
CA LEU A 355 18.37 -16.46 8.17
C LEU A 355 17.97 -17.05 9.52
N ILE A 356 16.95 -17.91 9.50
CA ILE A 356 16.52 -18.72 10.63
C ILE A 356 17.54 -19.83 10.82
N ARG A 357 18.15 -19.92 11.99
CA ARG A 357 19.13 -20.95 12.33
C ARG A 357 18.49 -22.13 13.02
N SER A 358 17.56 -21.87 13.91
CA SER A 358 16.81 -22.91 14.59
C SER A 358 15.46 -22.42 15.09
N LEU A 359 14.54 -23.32 15.34
CA LEU A 359 13.26 -23.03 15.94
C LEU A 359 12.84 -24.09 16.95
N LYS A 360 11.98 -23.72 17.90
CA LYS A 360 11.38 -24.61 18.88
C LYS A 360 9.91 -24.24 19.06
N ILE A 361 9.06 -25.25 19.20
CA ILE A 361 7.68 -25.07 19.66
C ILE A 361 7.58 -25.56 21.10
N ILE A 362 7.08 -24.70 21.97
CA ILE A 362 7.05 -24.90 23.44
C ILE A 362 5.59 -24.81 23.87
N ASN A 363 5.12 -25.73 24.70
CA ASN A 363 3.77 -25.68 25.25
C ASN A 363 3.68 -24.70 26.46
N ALA A 364 2.46 -24.50 26.98
CA ALA A 364 2.18 -23.53 28.05
C ALA A 364 2.90 -23.83 29.39
N ILE A 365 3.42 -25.06 29.58
CA ILE A 365 4.16 -25.46 30.79
C ILE A 365 5.69 -25.50 30.54
N GLY A 366 6.16 -24.96 29.39
CA GLY A 366 7.58 -24.83 29.09
C GLY A 366 8.26 -26.08 28.48
N GLN A 367 7.51 -27.12 28.10
CA GLN A 367 8.07 -28.30 27.44
C GLN A 367 8.26 -28.05 25.98
N ILE A 368 9.43 -28.40 25.43
CA ILE A 368 9.72 -28.37 23.99
C ILE A 368 9.00 -29.56 23.35
N ILE A 369 8.10 -29.24 22.41
CA ILE A 369 7.30 -30.24 21.69
C ILE A 369 7.94 -30.55 20.32
N LEU A 370 8.52 -29.53 19.67
CA LEU A 370 9.20 -29.64 18.39
C LEU A 370 10.47 -28.80 18.42
N SER A 371 11.53 -29.28 17.79
CA SER A 371 12.78 -28.52 17.61
C SER A 371 13.40 -28.85 16.27
N GLU A 372 13.72 -27.81 15.50
CA GLU A 372 14.46 -27.90 14.24
C GLU A 372 15.73 -27.06 14.34
N ASN A 373 16.84 -27.65 13.92
CA ASN A 373 18.15 -26.99 13.88
C ASN A 373 18.64 -26.95 12.42
N ASN A 374 19.51 -25.98 12.10
CA ASN A 374 20.10 -25.82 10.76
C ASN A 374 19.01 -25.59 9.67
N VAL A 375 18.05 -24.73 9.95
CA VAL A 375 17.00 -24.36 8.99
C VAL A 375 17.61 -23.60 7.80
N ASP A 376 18.54 -22.67 8.06
CA ASP A 376 19.33 -21.90 7.11
C ASP A 376 18.51 -21.29 5.94
N ALA A 377 17.32 -20.82 6.25
CA ALA A 377 16.40 -20.20 5.30
C ALA A 377 15.70 -18.97 5.94
N ASN A 378 15.20 -18.07 5.11
CA ASN A 378 14.40 -16.94 5.57
C ASN A 378 12.94 -17.31 5.83
N SER A 379 12.50 -18.47 5.36
CA SER A 379 11.16 -19.00 5.57
C SER A 379 11.18 -20.50 5.70
N THR A 380 10.37 -21.04 6.62
CA THR A 380 10.18 -22.48 6.78
C THR A 380 8.73 -22.81 7.10
N LEU A 381 8.26 -23.98 6.65
CA LEU A 381 6.94 -24.52 6.94
C LEU A 381 7.06 -25.60 7.99
N VAL A 382 6.33 -25.47 9.08
CA VAL A 382 6.33 -26.42 10.21
C VAL A 382 4.98 -27.10 10.31
N ASP A 383 4.99 -28.44 10.23
CA ASP A 383 3.78 -29.26 10.44
C ASP A 383 3.46 -29.33 11.92
N ILE A 384 2.27 -28.89 12.30
CA ILE A 384 1.74 -28.91 13.67
C ILE A 384 0.48 -29.79 13.81
N ASN A 385 0.19 -30.66 12.85
CA ASN A 385 -0.99 -31.52 12.86
C ASN A 385 -1.08 -32.38 14.14
N GLN A 386 0.04 -32.81 14.66
CA GLN A 386 0.13 -33.67 15.86
C GLN A 386 -0.05 -32.89 17.16
N LEU A 387 -0.10 -31.56 17.13
CA LEU A 387 -0.30 -30.77 18.33
C LEU A 387 -1.78 -30.72 18.73
N ALA A 388 -2.07 -30.87 19.99
CA ALA A 388 -3.42 -30.66 20.55
C ALA A 388 -3.83 -29.18 20.40
N SER A 389 -5.14 -28.93 20.32
CA SER A 389 -5.65 -27.54 20.34
C SER A 389 -5.22 -26.84 21.63
N GLY A 390 -4.68 -25.63 21.51
CA GLY A 390 -4.16 -24.88 22.64
C GLY A 390 -3.19 -23.76 22.27
N ASN A 391 -2.61 -23.13 23.30
CA ASN A 391 -1.60 -22.08 23.11
C ASN A 391 -0.18 -22.66 23.21
N TYR A 392 0.67 -22.24 22.28
CA TYR A 392 2.08 -22.60 22.23
C TYR A 392 2.93 -21.35 22.04
N PHE A 393 4.24 -21.49 22.23
CA PHE A 393 5.23 -20.46 21.93
C PHE A 393 6.22 -21.01 20.90
N VAL A 394 6.43 -20.26 19.82
CA VAL A 394 7.46 -20.55 18.82
C VAL A 394 8.66 -19.67 19.13
N SER A 395 9.77 -20.26 19.56
CA SER A 395 11.05 -19.57 19.73
C SER A 395 11.90 -19.79 18.49
N VAL A 396 12.35 -18.71 17.87
CA VAL A 396 13.10 -18.70 16.61
C VAL A 396 14.43 -17.98 16.83
N VAL A 397 15.53 -18.66 16.51
CA VAL A 397 16.88 -18.10 16.53
C VAL A 397 17.28 -17.76 15.11
N THR A 398 17.70 -16.52 14.90
CA THR A 398 18.20 -15.99 13.62
C THR A 398 19.63 -15.49 13.78
N ASP A 399 20.27 -15.09 12.68
CA ASP A 399 21.59 -14.43 12.73
C ASP A 399 21.61 -13.15 13.57
N ASN A 400 20.43 -12.50 13.74
CA ASN A 400 20.31 -11.22 14.43
C ASN A 400 19.73 -11.33 15.86
N GLY A 401 19.42 -12.54 16.32
CA GLY A 401 18.94 -12.77 17.68
C GLY A 401 17.84 -13.81 17.78
N GLU A 402 17.22 -13.91 18.96
CA GLU A 402 16.14 -14.84 19.28
C GLU A 402 14.84 -14.08 19.54
N GLN A 403 13.73 -14.59 19.01
CA GLN A 403 12.39 -14.07 19.24
C GLN A 403 11.41 -15.19 19.55
N SER A 404 10.52 -14.97 20.53
CA SER A 404 9.49 -15.92 20.92
C SER A 404 8.10 -15.34 20.63
N ILE A 405 7.25 -16.12 19.91
CA ILE A 405 5.94 -15.70 19.43
C ILE A 405 4.88 -16.67 19.93
N LYS A 406 3.81 -16.13 20.52
CA LYS A 406 2.66 -16.93 20.94
C LYS A 406 1.79 -17.29 19.74
N ILE A 407 1.43 -18.57 19.63
CA ILE A 407 0.50 -19.08 18.61
C ILE A 407 -0.68 -19.80 19.28
N SER A 408 -1.79 -19.90 18.55
CA SER A 408 -2.97 -20.67 18.92
C SER A 408 -3.22 -21.78 17.89
N LYS A 409 -3.20 -23.03 18.30
CA LYS A 409 -3.59 -24.21 17.52
C LYS A 409 -5.09 -24.43 17.71
N LYS A 410 -5.85 -24.53 16.61
CA LYS A 410 -7.27 -24.90 16.58
C LYS A 410 -7.48 -26.36 16.28
#